data_c65bae54a679934f5047f807989519f0
#
_entry.id   c65bae54a679934f5047f807989519f0
#
_cell.length_a   1.000
_cell.length_b   1.000
_cell.length_c   1.000
_cell.angle_alpha   90.00
_cell.angle_beta   90.00
_cell.angle_gamma   90.00
#
_symmetry.space_group_name_H-M   'P 1'
#
loop_
_entity.id
_entity.type
_entity.pdbx_description
1 polymer ?
#
loop_
_entity_poly.entity_id
_entity_poly.type
_entity_poly.pdbx_seq_one_letter_code
_entity_poly.pdbx_strand_id
1 'polypeptide(L)'
;MTAHCKKGYPYEACGILAGQGNTVSKMYAMTNIEKSPVSYLLDSKEQFNVMRDMRENDISMVAIFHSHPSSAAYPSHTDVDLAFYDDAVYVIVSLIEGSPVVKGFSIREGKIEEVGVVVQ
;
A
#
# COMPACT_ATOMS: atom_id res chain seq x y z
N MET A 1 -9.26 0.38 4.24
CA MET A 1 -8.36 0.18 3.09
C MET A 1 -9.13 -0.09 1.79
N THR A 2 -9.92 -1.13 1.75
CA THR A 2 -10.68 -1.49 0.54
C THR A 2 -11.63 -0.40 0.08
N ALA A 3 -12.32 0.27 1.01
CA ALA A 3 -13.22 1.37 0.67
C ALA A 3 -12.50 2.53 -0.02
N HIS A 4 -11.30 2.87 0.47
CA HIS A 4 -10.47 3.90 -0.15
C HIS A 4 -10.03 3.48 -1.56
N CYS A 5 -9.67 2.21 -1.74
CA CYS A 5 -9.29 1.69 -3.05
C CYS A 5 -10.44 1.74 -4.05
N LYS A 6 -11.66 1.36 -3.62
CA LYS A 6 -12.85 1.42 -4.48
C LYS A 6 -13.19 2.86 -4.86
N LYS A 7 -13.06 3.78 -3.91
CA LYS A 7 -13.35 5.19 -4.15
C LYS A 7 -12.39 5.81 -5.16
N GLY A 8 -11.15 5.34 -5.21
CA GLY A 8 -10.13 5.83 -6.14
C GLY A 8 -10.26 5.30 -7.56
N TYR A 9 -11.06 4.24 -7.77
CA TYR A 9 -11.23 3.65 -9.09
C TYR A 9 -11.64 4.72 -10.12
N PRO A 10 -11.08 4.77 -11.34
CA PRO A 10 -10.23 3.77 -12.01
C PRO A 10 -8.72 3.96 -11.82
N TYR A 11 -8.29 4.85 -10.94
CA TYR A 11 -6.87 5.07 -10.66
C TYR A 11 -6.40 4.18 -9.51
N GLU A 12 -5.10 3.92 -9.46
CA GLU A 12 -4.52 3.26 -8.29
C GLU A 12 -4.69 4.16 -7.07
N ALA A 13 -5.26 3.61 -6.01
CA ALA A 13 -5.28 4.26 -4.71
C ALA A 13 -4.06 3.82 -3.91
N CYS A 14 -3.65 4.60 -2.91
CA CYS A 14 -2.47 4.28 -2.11
C CYS A 14 -2.60 4.82 -0.69
N GLY A 15 -1.74 4.32 0.18
CA GLY A 15 -1.68 4.77 1.56
C GLY A 15 -0.67 4.00 2.38
N ILE A 16 -0.65 4.30 3.67
CA ILE A 16 0.26 3.68 4.63
C ILE A 16 -0.55 3.01 5.73
N LEU A 17 -0.13 1.81 6.11
CA LEU A 17 -0.66 1.09 7.26
C LEU A 17 0.38 1.12 8.37
N ALA A 18 0.00 1.63 9.53
CA ALA A 18 0.92 1.84 10.65
C ALA A 18 0.44 1.12 11.90
N GLY A 19 1.37 0.83 12.79
CA GLY A 19 1.08 0.14 14.04
C GLY A 19 2.36 -0.21 14.77
N GLN A 20 2.32 -1.30 15.52
CA GLN A 20 3.47 -1.80 16.26
C GLN A 20 3.78 -3.23 15.85
N GLY A 21 5.06 -3.51 15.61
CA GLY A 21 5.49 -4.81 15.10
C GLY A 21 4.84 -5.13 13.79
N ASN A 22 4.09 -6.22 13.74
CA ASN A 22 3.36 -6.66 12.55
C ASN A 22 1.86 -6.38 12.63
N THR A 23 1.42 -5.61 13.64
CA THR A 23 0.01 -5.34 13.88
C THR A 23 -0.33 -3.93 13.43
N VAL A 24 -1.27 -3.80 12.49
CA VAL A 24 -1.75 -2.51 12.00
C VAL A 24 -2.85 -2.00 12.92
N SER A 25 -2.70 -0.76 13.37
CA SER A 25 -3.70 -0.08 14.20
C SER A 25 -4.26 1.19 13.55
N LYS A 26 -3.61 1.70 12.51
CA LYS A 26 -4.05 2.92 11.85
C LYS A 26 -3.76 2.88 10.35
N MET A 27 -4.71 3.38 9.56
CA MET A 27 -4.57 3.52 8.12
C MET A 27 -4.51 5.00 7.76
N TYR A 28 -3.55 5.36 6.93
CA TYR A 28 -3.43 6.69 6.35
C TYR A 28 -3.76 6.61 4.87
N ALA A 29 -4.96 7.03 4.50
CA ALA A 29 -5.34 7.16 3.10
C ALA A 29 -4.59 8.34 2.49
N MET A 30 -3.94 8.10 1.35
CA MET A 30 -3.10 9.12 0.73
C MET A 30 -3.52 9.36 -0.72
N THR A 31 -3.03 10.45 -1.28
CA THR A 31 -3.31 10.83 -2.66
C THR A 31 -2.28 10.20 -3.59
N ASN A 32 -2.75 9.61 -4.69
CA ASN A 32 -1.89 9.23 -5.80
C ASN A 32 -1.72 10.45 -6.70
N ILE A 33 -0.55 11.09 -6.64
CA ILE A 33 -0.33 12.32 -7.42
C ILE A 33 -0.17 12.04 -8.92
N GLU A 34 0.10 10.80 -9.30
CA GLU A 34 0.18 10.42 -10.71
C GLU A 34 -1.19 10.25 -11.36
N LYS A 35 -2.22 9.98 -10.55
CA LYS A 35 -3.58 9.73 -11.04
C LYS A 35 -3.59 8.76 -12.21
N SER A 36 -2.92 7.62 -12.02
CA SER A 36 -2.74 6.60 -13.05
C SER A 36 -3.46 5.31 -12.66
N PRO A 37 -4.01 4.57 -13.64
CA PRO A 37 -4.59 3.25 -13.36
C PRO A 37 -3.53 2.14 -13.26
N VAL A 38 -2.25 2.44 -13.49
CA VAL A 38 -1.19 1.42 -13.55
C VAL A 38 0.03 1.78 -12.71
N SER A 39 0.03 2.92 -12.03
CA SER A 39 1.13 3.34 -11.16
C SER A 39 0.64 4.32 -10.10
N TYR A 40 1.45 4.50 -9.06
CA TYR A 40 1.14 5.47 -8.02
C TYR A 40 2.42 6.12 -7.50
N LEU A 41 2.25 7.34 -6.98
CA LEU A 41 3.32 8.04 -6.28
C LEU A 41 2.68 8.79 -5.11
N LEU A 42 3.22 8.57 -3.91
CA LEU A 42 2.75 9.23 -2.70
C LEU A 42 3.10 10.71 -2.76
N ASP A 43 2.17 11.56 -2.30
CA ASP A 43 2.43 12.99 -2.15
C ASP A 43 3.46 13.20 -1.04
N SER A 44 4.54 13.91 -1.33
CA SER A 44 5.65 14.12 -0.38
C SER A 44 5.23 14.88 0.86
N LYS A 45 4.34 15.84 0.72
CA LYS A 45 3.84 16.64 1.83
C LYS A 45 2.95 15.81 2.75
N GLU A 46 2.05 15.00 2.16
CA GLU A 46 1.24 14.06 2.92
C GLU A 46 2.11 13.05 3.64
N GLN A 47 3.13 12.54 2.96
CA GLN A 47 4.05 11.56 3.54
C GLN A 47 4.77 12.13 4.75
N PHE A 48 5.24 13.37 4.67
CA PHE A 48 5.88 14.06 5.79
C PHE A 48 4.92 14.17 6.98
N ASN A 49 3.67 14.58 6.73
CA ASN A 49 2.65 14.73 7.78
C ASN A 49 2.31 13.39 8.42
N VAL A 50 2.22 12.32 7.62
CA VAL A 50 1.95 10.97 8.10
C VAL A 50 3.09 10.47 8.99
N MET A 51 4.35 10.67 8.56
CA MET A 51 5.52 10.27 9.34
C MET A 51 5.56 10.98 10.69
N ARG A 52 5.20 12.27 10.70
CA ARG A 52 5.13 13.04 11.95
C ARG A 52 4.03 12.51 12.86
N ASP A 53 2.84 12.22 12.33
CA ASP A 53 1.73 11.68 13.09
C ASP A 53 2.07 10.32 13.70
N MET A 54 2.72 9.46 12.92
CA MET A 54 3.17 8.16 13.42
C MET A 54 4.14 8.31 14.59
N ARG A 55 5.09 9.22 14.48
CA ARG A 55 6.08 9.47 15.53
C ARG A 55 5.41 10.00 16.80
N GLU A 56 4.46 10.92 16.66
CA GLU A 56 3.73 11.49 17.80
C GLU A 56 2.84 10.46 18.51
N ASN A 57 2.40 9.43 17.79
CA ASN A 57 1.55 8.36 18.33
C ASN A 57 2.33 7.08 18.67
N ASP A 58 3.64 7.12 18.57
CA ASP A 58 4.53 5.99 18.88
C ASP A 58 4.18 4.72 18.09
N ILE A 59 3.88 4.91 16.82
CA ILE A 59 3.64 3.82 15.87
C ILE A 59 4.58 3.97 14.68
N SER A 60 4.79 2.86 13.96
CA SER A 60 5.70 2.79 12.82
C SER A 60 4.98 2.30 11.58
N MET A 61 5.55 2.56 10.42
CA MET A 61 5.04 2.04 9.16
C MET A 61 5.20 0.52 9.13
N VAL A 62 4.08 -0.19 8.97
CA VAL A 62 4.07 -1.65 8.83
C VAL A 62 4.00 -2.01 7.36
N ALA A 63 3.19 -1.31 6.60
CA ALA A 63 2.97 -1.61 5.20
C ALA A 63 2.65 -0.35 4.40
N ILE A 64 2.90 -0.45 3.10
CA ILE A 64 2.40 0.50 2.11
C ILE A 64 1.39 -0.26 1.27
N PHE A 65 0.20 0.30 1.06
CA PHE A 65 -0.80 -0.35 0.24
C PHE A 65 -1.09 0.46 -1.01
N HIS A 66 -1.46 -0.25 -2.07
CA HIS A 66 -2.03 0.36 -3.26
C HIS A 66 -3.00 -0.62 -3.92
N SER A 67 -3.84 -0.10 -4.79
CA SER A 67 -4.79 -0.92 -5.54
C SER A 67 -4.30 -1.21 -6.95
N HIS A 68 -4.71 -2.36 -7.47
CA HIS A 68 -4.62 -2.70 -8.89
C HIS A 68 -6.05 -2.72 -9.44
N PRO A 69 -6.51 -1.61 -10.06
CA PRO A 69 -7.90 -1.53 -10.52
C PRO A 69 -8.27 -2.58 -11.56
N SER A 70 -7.33 -2.95 -12.43
CA SER A 70 -7.60 -3.85 -13.56
C SER A 70 -6.58 -4.95 -13.74
N SER A 71 -5.82 -5.29 -12.70
CA SER A 71 -4.85 -6.39 -12.74
C SER A 71 -4.90 -7.19 -11.45
N ALA A 72 -4.25 -8.36 -11.46
CA ALA A 72 -4.21 -9.26 -10.31
C ALA A 72 -3.42 -8.67 -9.14
N ALA A 73 -3.63 -9.21 -7.93
CA ALA A 73 -2.92 -8.80 -6.73
C ALA A 73 -1.50 -9.39 -6.72
N TYR A 74 -0.66 -8.87 -7.58
CA TYR A 74 0.74 -9.26 -7.69
C TYR A 74 1.56 -8.04 -8.11
N PRO A 75 2.76 -7.82 -7.55
CA PRO A 75 3.56 -6.64 -7.88
C PRO A 75 3.86 -6.53 -9.37
N SER A 76 3.61 -5.35 -9.94
CA SER A 76 3.99 -5.05 -11.31
C SER A 76 5.50 -4.77 -11.38
N HIS A 77 6.04 -4.69 -12.60
CA HIS A 77 7.43 -4.31 -12.80
C HIS A 77 7.72 -2.93 -12.18
N THR A 78 6.81 -1.98 -12.34
CA THR A 78 6.92 -0.65 -11.74
C THR A 78 6.89 -0.72 -10.22
N ASP A 79 6.03 -1.57 -9.65
CA ASP A 79 5.96 -1.75 -8.19
C ASP A 79 7.30 -2.23 -7.63
N VAL A 80 7.96 -3.15 -8.32
CA VAL A 80 9.27 -3.66 -7.90
C VAL A 80 10.34 -2.57 -7.99
N ASP A 81 10.34 -1.81 -9.08
CA ASP A 81 11.31 -0.73 -9.29
C ASP A 81 11.19 0.36 -8.23
N LEU A 82 9.99 0.61 -7.71
CA LEU A 82 9.73 1.68 -6.75
C LEU A 82 9.59 1.17 -5.31
N ALA A 83 9.98 -0.07 -5.03
CA ALA A 83 9.92 -0.65 -3.69
C ALA A 83 11.15 -0.25 -2.89
N PHE A 84 11.14 0.98 -2.33
CA PHE A 84 12.30 1.55 -1.63
C PHE A 84 12.38 1.18 -0.15
N TYR A 85 11.36 0.57 0.43
CA TYR A 85 11.30 0.26 1.85
C TYR A 85 11.41 -1.24 2.06
N ASP A 86 12.62 -1.73 2.29
CA ASP A 86 12.88 -3.17 2.43
C ASP A 86 12.15 -3.80 3.61
N ASP A 87 11.94 -3.04 4.68
CA ASP A 87 11.31 -3.55 5.90
C ASP A 87 9.78 -3.43 5.88
N ALA A 88 9.20 -2.80 4.88
CA ALA A 88 7.76 -2.67 4.76
C ALA A 88 7.16 -3.83 3.96
N VAL A 89 5.95 -4.21 4.32
CA VAL A 89 5.13 -5.10 3.51
C VAL A 89 4.41 -4.24 2.47
N TYR A 90 4.39 -4.71 1.24
CA TYR A 90 3.64 -4.07 0.16
C TYR A 90 2.32 -4.80 0.00
N VAL A 91 1.23 -4.14 0.37
CA VAL A 91 -0.12 -4.71 0.30
C VAL A 91 -0.78 -4.26 -1.00
N ILE A 92 -1.26 -5.20 -1.78
CA ILE A 92 -1.93 -4.92 -3.05
C ILE A 92 -3.39 -5.36 -2.93
N VAL A 93 -4.29 -4.43 -3.27
CA VAL A 93 -5.73 -4.67 -3.31
C VAL A 93 -6.16 -4.72 -4.76
N SER A 94 -6.46 -5.91 -5.27
CA SER A 94 -6.95 -6.06 -6.64
C SER A 94 -8.45 -5.88 -6.68
N LEU A 95 -8.93 -5.09 -7.63
CA LEU A 95 -10.35 -4.81 -7.85
C LEU A 95 -10.86 -5.46 -9.14
N ILE A 96 -10.05 -6.34 -9.75
CA ILE A 96 -10.40 -6.95 -11.04
C ILE A 96 -11.56 -7.95 -10.92
N GLU A 97 -11.70 -8.58 -9.75
CA GLU A 97 -12.78 -9.54 -9.50
C GLU A 97 -13.96 -8.87 -8.79
N GLY A 98 -15.09 -9.57 -8.66
CA GLY A 98 -16.26 -9.05 -7.99
C GLY A 98 -16.04 -8.69 -6.53
N SER A 99 -15.14 -9.41 -5.85
CA SER A 99 -14.73 -9.11 -4.48
C SER A 99 -13.26 -8.70 -4.47
N PRO A 100 -12.85 -7.71 -3.66
CA PRO A 100 -11.45 -7.32 -3.58
C PRO A 100 -10.57 -8.47 -3.10
N VAL A 101 -9.42 -8.64 -3.75
CA VAL A 101 -8.39 -9.61 -3.33
C VAL A 101 -7.24 -8.84 -2.73
N VAL A 102 -6.89 -9.17 -1.48
CA VAL A 102 -5.84 -8.47 -0.73
C VAL A 102 -4.68 -9.44 -0.49
N LYS A 103 -3.48 -9.07 -0.95
CA LYS A 103 -2.27 -9.85 -0.73
C LYS A 103 -1.13 -8.95 -0.29
N GLY A 104 -0.23 -9.50 0.53
CA GLY A 104 0.95 -8.80 0.98
C GLY A 104 2.23 -9.42 0.42
N PHE A 105 3.22 -8.58 0.18
CA PHE A 105 4.49 -9.00 -0.42
C PHE A 105 5.66 -8.29 0.26
N SER A 106 6.74 -9.04 0.45
CA SER A 106 8.05 -8.48 0.73
C SER A 106 8.77 -8.30 -0.59
N ILE A 107 9.32 -7.11 -0.83
CA ILE A 107 10.06 -6.80 -2.06
C ILE A 107 11.43 -6.26 -1.65
N ARG A 108 12.48 -7.07 -1.86
CA ARG A 108 13.85 -6.71 -1.49
C ARG A 108 14.78 -7.04 -2.64
N GLU A 109 15.54 -6.06 -3.09
CA GLU A 109 16.52 -6.24 -4.16
C GLU A 109 15.93 -6.94 -5.39
N GLY A 110 14.70 -6.55 -5.76
CA GLY A 110 13.99 -7.12 -6.89
C GLY A 110 13.36 -8.49 -6.64
N LYS A 111 13.53 -9.06 -5.43
CA LYS A 111 12.95 -10.36 -5.08
C LYS A 111 11.59 -10.17 -4.42
N ILE A 112 10.58 -10.86 -4.95
CA ILE A 112 9.20 -10.81 -4.49
C ILE A 112 8.89 -12.06 -3.69
N GLU A 113 8.36 -11.89 -2.47
CA GLU A 113 7.94 -12.99 -1.62
C GLU A 113 6.57 -12.67 -1.06
N GLU A 114 5.59 -13.54 -1.28
CA GLU A 114 4.26 -13.33 -0.70
C GLU A 114 4.31 -13.59 0.79
N VAL A 115 3.70 -12.68 1.59
CA VAL A 115 3.59 -12.82 3.04
C VAL A 115 2.12 -12.94 3.43
N GLY A 116 1.86 -13.63 4.53
CA GLY A 116 0.49 -13.81 5.01
C GLY A 116 -0.12 -12.50 5.49
N VAL A 117 -1.37 -12.26 5.11
CA VAL A 117 -2.16 -11.13 5.60
C VAL A 117 -3.37 -11.70 6.33
N VAL A 118 -3.49 -11.35 7.61
CA VAL A 118 -4.62 -11.78 8.45
C VAL A 118 -5.48 -10.56 8.74
N VAL A 119 -6.76 -10.65 8.39
CA VAL A 119 -7.75 -9.61 8.67
C VAL A 119 -8.53 -10.04 9.92
N GLN A 120 -8.54 -9.17 10.91
CA GLN A 120 -9.23 -9.41 12.16
C GLN A 120 -10.45 -8.50 12.32
#